data_10aafe66d6b15f97dfd3075324e788a8
#
_entry.id   10aafe66d6b15f97dfd3075324e788a8
#
_cell.length_a   1.000
_cell.length_b   1.000
_cell.length_c   1.000
_cell.angle_alpha   90.00
_cell.angle_beta   90.00
_cell.angle_gamma   90.00
#
_symmetry.space_group_name_H-M   'P 1'
#
loop_
_entity.id
_entity.type
_entity.pdbx_description
1 polymer ?
#
loop_
_entity_poly.entity_id
_entity_poly.type
_entity_poly.pdbx_seq_one_letter_code
_entity_poly.pdbx_strand_id
1 'polypeptide(L)'
;KVPWTLPSNLALCVNPKEDYAKVKAADGRVYYMACALLDTVLGRLAEEGKDAYEVLATYKGTELEGKEYEPLYQCAADEAAKQRKKAFYVVCDEYVTLTDGTGVVHIAPAFGEDDANVGRKYDLPFVQLVDEKGNMAESTPFAGLFVKKADPEVLKDLDARGLLYDAPKFEHSYPHCWRCDTP
;
A
#
# COMPACT_ATOMS: atom_id res chain seq x y z
N LYS A 1 -4.90 6.09 0.94
CA LYS A 1 -5.44 4.79 1.40
C LYS A 1 -5.47 4.76 2.92
N VAL A 2 -6.47 4.10 3.49
CA VAL A 2 -6.65 3.97 4.94
C VAL A 2 -5.98 2.69 5.46
N PRO A 3 -5.40 2.70 6.67
CA PRO A 3 -4.60 1.58 7.18
C PRO A 3 -5.35 0.25 7.30
N TRP A 4 -6.63 0.26 7.64
CA TRP A 4 -7.42 -0.97 7.81
C TRP A 4 -7.56 -1.82 6.54
N THR A 5 -7.26 -1.26 5.36
CA THR A 5 -7.26 -2.02 4.10
C THR A 5 -5.97 -2.80 3.87
N LEU A 6 -4.88 -2.49 4.60
CA LEU A 6 -3.58 -3.13 4.42
C LEU A 6 -3.57 -4.64 4.67
N PRO A 7 -4.33 -5.19 5.64
CA PRO A 7 -4.44 -6.65 5.77
C PRO A 7 -4.98 -7.37 4.54
N SER A 8 -5.69 -6.67 3.66
CA SER A 8 -6.20 -7.19 2.39
C SER A 8 -5.32 -6.82 1.18
N ASN A 9 -4.09 -6.35 1.39
CA ASN A 9 -3.15 -6.03 0.32
C ASN A 9 -2.83 -7.26 -0.53
N LEU A 10 -2.87 -7.10 -1.85
CA LEU A 10 -2.59 -8.16 -2.82
C LEU A 10 -1.62 -7.77 -3.93
N ALA A 11 -1.40 -6.48 -4.13
CA ALA A 11 -0.44 -5.97 -5.12
C ALA A 11 0.02 -4.56 -4.75
N LEU A 12 1.10 -4.12 -5.39
CA LEU A 12 1.56 -2.73 -5.40
C LEU A 12 1.49 -2.21 -6.83
N CYS A 13 0.87 -1.06 -7.03
CA CYS A 13 0.69 -0.47 -8.36
C CYS A 13 1.60 0.71 -8.58
N VAL A 14 2.27 0.74 -9.72
CA VAL A 14 3.12 1.84 -10.18
C VAL A 14 2.61 2.39 -11.51
N ASN A 15 2.98 3.63 -11.84
CA ASN A 15 2.67 4.18 -13.13
C ASN A 15 3.69 3.69 -14.18
N PRO A 16 3.26 3.04 -15.27
CA PRO A 16 4.17 2.45 -16.26
C PRO A 16 5.04 3.48 -17.00
N LYS A 17 4.61 4.73 -17.06
CA LYS A 17 5.27 5.81 -17.80
C LYS A 17 6.25 6.63 -16.97
N GLU A 18 6.18 6.50 -15.64
CA GLU A 18 6.99 7.29 -14.72
C GLU A 18 8.32 6.61 -14.38
N ASP A 19 9.26 7.41 -13.91
CA ASP A 19 10.57 6.95 -13.47
C ASP A 19 10.56 6.65 -11.97
N TYR A 20 11.10 5.49 -11.61
CA TYR A 20 11.24 5.02 -10.24
C TYR A 20 12.72 4.83 -9.89
N ALA A 21 13.04 5.01 -8.63
CA ALA A 21 14.39 4.82 -8.11
C ALA A 21 14.45 3.76 -7.03
N LYS A 22 15.51 2.99 -7.02
CA LYS A 22 15.98 2.23 -5.87
C LYS A 22 16.98 3.11 -5.13
N VAL A 23 16.71 3.46 -3.90
CA VAL A 23 17.53 4.39 -3.11
C VAL A 23 17.91 3.79 -1.77
N LYS A 24 19.12 4.10 -1.31
CA LYS A 24 19.55 3.89 0.06
C LYS A 24 19.37 5.20 0.82
N ALA A 25 18.46 5.22 1.78
CA ALA A 25 18.18 6.38 2.58
C ALA A 25 19.16 6.54 3.75
N ALA A 26 19.20 7.73 4.34
CA ALA A 26 20.05 8.04 5.50
C ALA A 26 19.71 7.20 6.74
N ASP A 27 18.49 6.66 6.83
CA ASP A 27 18.08 5.71 7.87
C ASP A 27 18.68 4.30 7.72
N GLY A 28 19.46 4.07 6.67
CA GLY A 28 20.12 2.79 6.36
C GLY A 28 19.24 1.81 5.57
N ARG A 29 17.98 2.14 5.30
CA ARG A 29 17.04 1.30 4.55
C ARG A 29 17.12 1.57 3.05
N VAL A 30 16.74 0.57 2.27
CA VAL A 30 16.60 0.66 0.82
C VAL A 30 15.13 0.75 0.46
N TYR A 31 14.76 1.77 -0.32
CA TYR A 31 13.40 2.02 -0.76
C TYR A 31 13.29 2.04 -2.28
N TYR A 32 12.09 1.70 -2.77
CA TYR A 32 11.68 1.97 -4.14
C TYR A 32 10.57 3.02 -4.13
N MET A 33 10.72 4.09 -4.87
CA MET A 33 9.68 5.12 -5.03
C MET A 33 9.89 5.91 -6.32
N ALA A 34 8.88 6.71 -6.69
CA ALA A 34 9.00 7.58 -7.85
C ALA A 34 10.14 8.60 -7.69
N CYS A 35 10.93 8.79 -8.73
CA CYS A 35 12.05 9.73 -8.72
C CYS A 35 11.61 11.16 -8.35
N ALA A 36 10.46 11.58 -8.89
CA ALA A 36 9.92 12.92 -8.64
C ALA A 36 9.55 13.20 -7.18
N LEU A 37 9.40 12.15 -6.35
CA LEU A 37 8.96 12.26 -4.96
C LEU A 37 10.08 12.00 -3.93
N LEU A 38 11.30 11.74 -4.38
CA LEU A 38 12.43 11.42 -3.50
C LEU A 38 12.69 12.52 -2.47
N ASP A 39 12.80 13.77 -2.89
CA ASP A 39 13.06 14.89 -1.99
C ASP A 39 11.90 15.16 -1.06
N THR A 40 10.67 15.04 -1.53
CA THR A 40 9.46 15.22 -0.72
C THR A 40 9.36 14.17 0.38
N VAL A 41 9.63 12.90 0.07
CA VAL A 41 9.46 11.79 1.01
C VAL A 41 10.66 11.62 1.93
N LEU A 42 11.89 11.70 1.39
CA LEU A 42 13.14 11.40 2.11
C LEU A 42 13.89 12.64 2.58
N GLY A 43 13.54 13.84 2.10
CA GLY A 43 14.27 15.07 2.42
C GLY A 43 14.37 15.36 3.92
N ARG A 44 13.41 14.92 4.72
CA ARG A 44 13.42 15.02 6.19
C ARG A 44 14.55 14.22 6.87
N LEU A 45 15.16 13.27 6.15
CA LEU A 45 16.27 12.46 6.65
C LEU A 45 17.63 13.14 6.43
N ALA A 46 17.66 14.30 5.76
CA ALA A 46 18.87 15.07 5.58
C ALA A 46 19.39 15.60 6.93
N GLU A 47 20.66 15.40 7.20
CA GLU A 47 21.37 15.95 8.35
C GLU A 47 22.55 16.77 7.86
N GLU A 48 23.08 17.63 8.70
CA GLU A 48 24.26 18.45 8.38
C GLU A 48 25.44 17.53 7.97
N GLY A 49 25.93 17.68 6.74
CA GLY A 49 27.03 16.87 6.21
C GLY A 49 26.65 15.47 5.71
N LYS A 50 25.35 15.13 5.68
CA LYS A 50 24.86 13.86 5.14
C LYS A 50 23.72 14.07 4.16
N ASP A 51 23.79 13.41 3.01
CA ASP A 51 22.69 13.36 2.07
C ASP A 51 21.52 12.54 2.62
N ALA A 52 20.30 12.94 2.29
CA ALA A 52 19.08 12.23 2.70
C ALA A 52 19.00 10.82 2.12
N TYR A 53 19.53 10.63 0.93
CA TYR A 53 19.51 9.36 0.19
C TYR A 53 20.60 9.31 -0.89
N GLU A 54 20.87 8.08 -1.33
CA GLU A 54 21.73 7.77 -2.49
C GLU A 54 20.92 6.94 -3.48
N VAL A 55 20.86 7.39 -4.74
CA VAL A 55 20.20 6.64 -5.81
C VAL A 55 21.10 5.49 -6.25
N LEU A 56 20.62 4.26 -6.09
CA LEU A 56 21.35 3.04 -6.46
C LEU A 56 21.04 2.60 -7.90
N ALA A 57 19.81 2.78 -8.35
CA ALA A 57 19.34 2.43 -9.69
C ALA A 57 18.07 3.20 -10.04
N THR A 58 17.78 3.32 -11.33
CA THR A 58 16.55 3.90 -11.85
C THR A 58 15.86 2.94 -12.82
N TYR A 59 14.53 2.99 -12.85
CA TYR A 59 13.69 2.10 -13.64
C TYR A 59 12.51 2.87 -14.20
N LYS A 60 12.01 2.47 -15.36
CA LYS A 60 10.61 2.77 -15.73
C LYS A 60 9.66 1.93 -14.91
N GLY A 61 8.45 2.42 -14.67
CA GLY A 61 7.43 1.64 -13.97
C GLY A 61 7.20 0.26 -14.60
N THR A 62 7.26 0.16 -15.93
CA THR A 62 7.17 -1.11 -16.67
C THR A 62 8.25 -2.11 -16.32
N GLU A 63 9.44 -1.66 -15.94
CA GLU A 63 10.55 -2.53 -15.54
C GLU A 63 10.38 -3.11 -14.14
N LEU A 64 9.53 -2.50 -13.30
CA LEU A 64 9.19 -2.99 -11.97
C LEU A 64 8.05 -4.00 -11.98
N GLU A 65 7.27 -4.06 -13.08
CA GLU A 65 6.14 -4.99 -13.21
C GLU A 65 6.57 -6.43 -13.01
N GLY A 66 5.81 -7.16 -12.21
CA GLY A 66 6.09 -8.56 -11.91
C GLY A 66 7.07 -8.81 -10.77
N LYS A 67 7.72 -7.77 -10.24
CA LYS A 67 8.59 -7.88 -9.06
C LYS A 67 7.76 -8.36 -7.86
N GLU A 68 8.20 -9.40 -7.20
CA GLU A 68 7.49 -10.00 -6.07
C GLU A 68 7.95 -9.39 -4.74
N TYR A 69 7.06 -9.40 -3.76
CA TYR A 69 7.34 -8.94 -2.39
C TYR A 69 6.68 -9.88 -1.36
N GLU A 70 7.18 -9.84 -0.14
CA GLU A 70 6.61 -10.62 0.96
C GLU A 70 5.23 -10.09 1.36
N PRO A 71 4.24 -10.98 1.58
CA PRO A 71 2.94 -10.56 2.09
C PRO A 71 3.07 -9.80 3.40
N LEU A 72 2.35 -8.68 3.51
CA LEU A 72 2.35 -7.89 4.74
C LEU A 72 1.67 -8.63 5.89
N TYR A 73 0.63 -9.39 5.58
CA TYR A 73 -0.14 -10.22 6.51
C TYR A 73 -0.41 -11.60 5.92
N GLN A 74 -0.22 -12.63 6.74
CA GLN A 74 -0.40 -14.02 6.33
C GLN A 74 -1.85 -14.34 5.97
N CYS A 75 -2.83 -13.69 6.62
CA CYS A 75 -4.25 -13.90 6.32
C CYS A 75 -4.61 -13.62 4.85
N ALA A 76 -4.01 -12.59 4.24
CA ALA A 76 -4.22 -12.31 2.82
C ALA A 76 -3.56 -13.38 1.93
N ALA A 77 -2.37 -13.85 2.30
CA ALA A 77 -1.68 -14.92 1.58
C ALA A 77 -2.47 -16.24 1.60
N ASP A 78 -3.06 -16.58 2.74
CA ASP A 78 -3.87 -17.78 2.90
C ASP A 78 -5.13 -17.74 2.01
N GLU A 79 -5.81 -16.61 1.99
CA GLU A 79 -6.99 -16.42 1.13
C GLU A 79 -6.62 -16.41 -0.37
N ALA A 80 -5.53 -15.78 -0.75
CA ALA A 80 -5.03 -15.79 -2.13
C ALA A 80 -4.69 -17.23 -2.59
N ALA A 81 -4.05 -18.02 -1.74
CA ALA A 81 -3.70 -19.41 -2.01
C ALA A 81 -4.94 -20.29 -2.25
N LYS A 82 -6.03 -20.07 -1.50
CA LYS A 82 -7.31 -20.78 -1.71
C LYS A 82 -7.90 -20.54 -3.10
N GLN A 83 -7.70 -19.35 -3.64
CA GLN A 83 -8.19 -18.96 -4.97
C GLN A 83 -7.25 -19.39 -6.11
N ARG A 84 -6.06 -19.89 -5.79
CA ARG A 84 -5.03 -20.31 -6.75
C ARG A 84 -4.65 -19.23 -7.77
N LYS A 85 -4.64 -17.97 -7.33
CA LYS A 85 -4.27 -16.80 -8.12
C LYS A 85 -2.99 -16.18 -7.61
N LYS A 86 -2.19 -15.62 -8.52
CA LYS A 86 -0.97 -14.91 -8.17
C LYS A 86 -1.30 -13.59 -7.46
N ALA A 87 -0.59 -13.31 -6.38
CA ALA A 87 -0.66 -12.07 -5.62
C ALA A 87 0.73 -11.65 -5.14
N PHE A 88 0.83 -10.51 -4.49
CA PHE A 88 2.05 -9.96 -3.89
C PHE A 88 3.15 -9.68 -4.91
N TYR A 89 2.80 -8.96 -5.96
CA TYR A 89 3.74 -8.48 -6.98
C TYR A 89 3.36 -7.09 -7.47
N VAL A 90 4.29 -6.44 -8.16
CA VAL A 90 4.10 -5.12 -8.73
C VAL A 90 3.31 -5.21 -10.02
N VAL A 91 2.28 -4.38 -10.12
CA VAL A 91 1.42 -4.20 -11.30
C VAL A 91 1.49 -2.76 -11.78
N CYS A 92 1.01 -2.50 -12.98
CA CYS A 92 1.05 -1.18 -13.59
C CYS A 92 -0.34 -0.65 -13.93
N ASP A 93 -0.57 0.63 -13.64
CA ASP A 93 -1.74 1.35 -14.14
C ASP A 93 -1.46 2.87 -14.18
N GLU A 94 -2.01 3.53 -15.19
CA GLU A 94 -1.79 4.96 -15.41
C GLU A 94 -2.56 5.87 -14.43
N TYR A 95 -3.50 5.33 -13.66
CA TYR A 95 -4.21 6.12 -12.65
C TYR A 95 -3.33 6.55 -11.48
N VAL A 96 -2.20 5.89 -11.28
CA VAL A 96 -1.22 6.28 -10.24
C VAL A 96 -0.63 7.65 -10.55
N THR A 97 -0.80 8.58 -9.62
CA THR A 97 -0.28 9.95 -9.74
C THR A 97 0.96 10.15 -8.89
N LEU A 98 1.73 11.20 -9.22
CA LEU A 98 2.91 11.63 -8.46
C LEU A 98 2.67 12.94 -7.71
N THR A 99 1.43 13.29 -7.44
CA THR A 99 1.07 14.53 -6.74
C THR A 99 1.32 14.46 -5.24
N ASP A 100 1.26 13.25 -4.69
CA ASP A 100 1.50 12.98 -3.28
C ASP A 100 1.97 11.52 -3.09
N GLY A 101 2.30 11.16 -1.85
CA GLY A 101 2.74 9.82 -1.51
C GLY A 101 4.11 9.46 -2.09
N THR A 102 4.23 8.24 -2.60
CA THR A 102 5.49 7.66 -3.08
C THR A 102 5.48 7.26 -4.55
N GLY A 103 4.35 7.40 -5.23
CA GLY A 103 4.13 6.86 -6.58
C GLY A 103 3.92 5.35 -6.62
N VAL A 104 3.87 4.69 -5.47
CA VAL A 104 3.55 3.27 -5.31
C VAL A 104 2.27 3.16 -4.50
N VAL A 105 1.24 2.56 -5.08
CA VAL A 105 -0.09 2.46 -4.49
C VAL A 105 -0.39 1.01 -4.10
N HIS A 106 -0.76 0.81 -2.85
CA HIS A 106 -1.24 -0.50 -2.38
C HIS A 106 -2.60 -0.83 -3.00
N ILE A 107 -2.80 -2.07 -3.40
CA ILE A 107 -4.01 -2.58 -4.04
C ILE A 107 -4.71 -3.60 -3.14
N ALA A 108 -5.97 -3.31 -2.82
CA ALA A 108 -6.90 -4.23 -2.17
C ALA A 108 -8.21 -4.26 -2.98
N PRO A 109 -8.40 -5.21 -3.90
CA PRO A 109 -9.50 -5.20 -4.87
C PRO A 109 -10.90 -5.11 -4.28
N ALA A 110 -11.08 -5.56 -3.03
CA ALA A 110 -12.37 -5.47 -2.32
C ALA A 110 -12.72 -4.05 -1.83
N PHE A 111 -11.77 -3.11 -1.80
CA PHE A 111 -11.90 -1.84 -1.09
C PHE A 111 -11.55 -0.60 -1.94
N GLY A 112 -11.92 -0.59 -3.19
CA GLY A 112 -11.78 0.55 -4.07
C GLY A 112 -12.09 0.23 -5.51
N GLU A 113 -12.68 1.19 -6.23
CA GLU A 113 -13.03 1.01 -7.63
C GLU A 113 -11.78 0.83 -8.51
N ASP A 114 -10.78 1.70 -8.34
CA ASP A 114 -9.50 1.57 -9.05
C ASP A 114 -8.80 0.26 -8.70
N ASP A 115 -8.81 -0.14 -7.42
CA ASP A 115 -8.26 -1.40 -6.97
C ASP A 115 -8.96 -2.60 -7.62
N ALA A 116 -10.29 -2.55 -7.73
CA ALA A 116 -11.08 -3.59 -8.40
C ALA A 116 -10.78 -3.65 -9.90
N ASN A 117 -10.60 -2.50 -10.56
CA ASN A 117 -10.22 -2.43 -11.97
C ASN A 117 -8.86 -3.05 -12.22
N VAL A 118 -7.87 -2.71 -11.41
CA VAL A 118 -6.54 -3.32 -11.44
C VAL A 118 -6.61 -4.82 -11.13
N GLY A 119 -7.42 -5.20 -10.15
CA GLY A 119 -7.65 -6.60 -9.80
C GLY A 119 -8.19 -7.43 -10.97
N ARG A 120 -9.14 -6.90 -11.73
CA ARG A 120 -9.65 -7.54 -12.95
C ARG A 120 -8.62 -7.61 -14.07
N LYS A 121 -7.87 -6.53 -14.28
CA LYS A 121 -6.83 -6.44 -15.31
C LYS A 121 -5.74 -7.49 -15.14
N TYR A 122 -5.33 -7.76 -13.90
CA TYR A 122 -4.26 -8.69 -13.56
C TYR A 122 -4.75 -10.05 -13.03
N ASP A 123 -6.06 -10.27 -13.01
CA ASP A 123 -6.68 -11.46 -12.42
C ASP A 123 -6.20 -11.74 -10.98
N LEU A 124 -6.13 -10.68 -10.17
CA LEU A 124 -5.76 -10.78 -8.76
C LEU A 124 -6.85 -11.53 -7.98
N PRO A 125 -6.50 -12.21 -6.87
CA PRO A 125 -7.52 -12.76 -5.97
C PRO A 125 -8.39 -11.64 -5.40
N PHE A 126 -9.58 -12.00 -4.95
CA PHE A 126 -10.50 -11.11 -4.26
C PHE A 126 -10.52 -11.48 -2.78
N VAL A 127 -9.95 -10.62 -1.94
CA VAL A 127 -9.81 -10.88 -0.50
C VAL A 127 -10.51 -9.76 0.26
N GLN A 128 -11.57 -10.13 0.97
CA GLN A 128 -12.36 -9.22 1.80
C GLN A 128 -12.27 -9.65 3.26
N LEU A 129 -11.43 -8.99 4.02
CA LEU A 129 -11.17 -9.28 5.44
C LEU A 129 -11.92 -8.31 6.37
N VAL A 130 -13.08 -7.87 5.93
CA VAL A 130 -14.04 -7.05 6.70
C VAL A 130 -15.43 -7.62 6.47
N ASP A 131 -16.19 -7.80 7.55
CA ASP A 131 -17.55 -8.30 7.48
C ASP A 131 -18.58 -7.21 7.05
N GLU A 132 -19.84 -7.60 6.88
CA GLU A 132 -20.93 -6.71 6.48
C GLU A 132 -21.23 -5.60 7.50
N LYS A 133 -20.77 -5.74 8.73
CA LYS A 133 -20.91 -4.73 9.80
C LYS A 133 -19.71 -3.79 9.90
N GLY A 134 -18.72 -3.97 9.04
CA GLY A 134 -17.50 -3.16 9.04
C GLY A 134 -16.47 -3.59 10.09
N ASN A 135 -16.53 -4.82 10.59
CA ASN A 135 -15.57 -5.35 11.55
C ASN A 135 -14.51 -6.21 10.84
N MET A 136 -13.28 -6.11 11.32
CA MET A 136 -12.18 -6.92 10.80
C MET A 136 -12.43 -8.41 11.03
N ALA A 137 -12.14 -9.23 10.01
CA ALA A 137 -12.34 -10.67 10.04
C ALA A 137 -11.50 -11.34 11.14
N GLU A 138 -11.98 -12.49 11.64
CA GLU A 138 -11.31 -13.27 12.69
C GLU A 138 -9.92 -13.77 12.30
N SER A 139 -9.67 -13.95 11.00
CA SER A 139 -8.36 -14.37 10.47
C SER A 139 -7.30 -13.27 10.53
N THR A 140 -7.69 -12.01 10.77
CA THR A 140 -6.76 -10.89 10.90
C THR A 140 -6.26 -10.73 12.34
N PRO A 141 -5.08 -10.12 12.55
CA PRO A 141 -4.61 -9.76 13.90
C PRO A 141 -5.50 -8.74 14.61
N PHE A 142 -6.48 -8.17 13.92
CA PHE A 142 -7.38 -7.09 14.38
C PHE A 142 -8.82 -7.57 14.50
N ALA A 143 -9.03 -8.87 14.67
CA ALA A 143 -10.32 -9.54 14.68
C ALA A 143 -11.38 -8.82 15.53
N GLY A 144 -12.56 -8.60 14.95
CA GLY A 144 -13.70 -8.01 15.61
C GLY A 144 -13.65 -6.49 15.82
N LEU A 145 -12.53 -5.83 15.52
CA LEU A 145 -12.46 -4.36 15.59
C LEU A 145 -13.19 -3.73 14.40
N PHE A 146 -13.99 -2.70 14.69
CA PHE A 146 -14.54 -1.85 13.65
C PHE A 146 -13.41 -1.15 12.89
N VAL A 147 -13.53 -1.03 11.56
CA VAL A 147 -12.43 -0.56 10.68
C VAL A 147 -11.76 0.73 11.14
N LYS A 148 -12.52 1.73 11.60
CA LYS A 148 -11.95 2.99 12.11
C LYS A 148 -11.14 2.80 13.41
N LYS A 149 -11.48 1.79 14.22
CA LYS A 149 -10.71 1.43 15.42
C LYS A 149 -9.51 0.56 15.08
N ALA A 150 -9.56 -0.15 13.97
CA ALA A 150 -8.45 -0.94 13.48
C ALA A 150 -7.31 -0.07 12.94
N ASP A 151 -7.58 1.10 12.37
CA ASP A 151 -6.55 1.99 11.80
C ASP A 151 -5.36 2.22 12.73
N PRO A 152 -5.52 2.72 13.96
CA PRO A 152 -4.39 2.94 14.86
C PRO A 152 -3.68 1.63 15.25
N GLU A 153 -4.41 0.53 15.34
CA GLU A 153 -3.82 -0.78 15.70
C GLU A 153 -2.98 -1.35 14.55
N VAL A 154 -3.39 -1.17 13.30
CA VAL A 154 -2.58 -1.53 12.14
C VAL A 154 -1.28 -0.72 12.11
N LEU A 155 -1.34 0.59 12.36
CA LEU A 155 -0.16 1.45 12.42
C LEU A 155 0.79 1.04 13.56
N LYS A 156 0.26 0.69 14.74
CA LYS A 156 1.08 0.19 15.86
C LYS A 156 1.77 -1.13 15.52
N ASP A 157 1.06 -2.05 14.86
CA ASP A 157 1.64 -3.33 14.44
C ASP A 157 2.78 -3.12 13.43
N LEU A 158 2.57 -2.28 12.43
CA LEU A 158 3.60 -1.97 11.43
C LEU A 158 4.81 -1.27 12.05
N ASP A 159 4.59 -0.35 12.97
CA ASP A 159 5.68 0.33 13.70
C ASP A 159 6.49 -0.65 14.55
N ALA A 160 5.82 -1.51 15.31
CA ALA A 160 6.45 -2.54 16.12
C ALA A 160 7.29 -3.54 15.28
N ARG A 161 6.85 -3.82 14.05
CA ARG A 161 7.57 -4.69 13.10
C ARG A 161 8.65 -3.95 12.30
N GLY A 162 8.84 -2.64 12.52
CA GLY A 162 9.81 -1.83 11.79
C GLY A 162 9.44 -1.58 10.32
N LEU A 163 8.16 -1.68 9.95
CA LEU A 163 7.66 -1.54 8.59
C LEU A 163 6.97 -0.20 8.32
N LEU A 164 6.86 0.65 9.33
CA LEU A 164 6.25 1.97 9.20
C LEU A 164 7.33 3.03 8.96
N TYR A 165 7.25 3.71 7.81
CA TYR A 165 8.10 4.88 7.53
C TYR A 165 7.45 6.16 8.03
N ASP A 166 6.18 6.40 7.65
CA ASP A 166 5.40 7.57 8.00
C ASP A 166 3.90 7.30 7.88
N ALA A 167 3.12 8.00 8.67
CA ALA A 167 1.66 7.95 8.63
C ALA A 167 1.10 9.36 8.85
N PRO A 168 1.28 10.28 7.89
CA PRO A 168 0.76 11.63 8.01
C PRO A 168 -0.77 11.60 8.07
N LYS A 169 -1.34 12.48 8.89
CA LYS A 169 -2.80 12.68 8.93
C LYS A 169 -3.23 13.33 7.63
N PHE A 170 -4.20 12.73 6.98
CA PHE A 170 -4.76 13.21 5.74
C PHE A 170 -6.27 13.36 5.86
N GLU A 171 -6.77 14.55 5.60
CA GLU A 171 -8.21 14.78 5.53
C GLU A 171 -8.71 14.34 4.16
N HIS A 172 -9.72 13.48 4.14
CA HIS A 172 -10.35 13.02 2.92
C HIS A 172 -11.86 12.85 3.13
N SER A 173 -12.61 13.03 2.05
CA SER A 173 -14.03 12.74 2.05
C SER A 173 -14.26 11.25 2.21
N TYR A 174 -15.06 10.87 3.18
CA TYR A 174 -15.47 9.48 3.38
C TYR A 174 -16.87 9.30 2.79
N PRO A 175 -17.07 8.34 1.89
CA PRO A 175 -18.40 8.11 1.34
C PRO A 175 -19.34 7.60 2.42
N HIS A 176 -20.45 8.28 2.59
CA HIS A 176 -21.52 7.90 3.50
C HIS A 176 -22.75 7.47 2.70
N CYS A 177 -23.50 6.54 3.24
CA CYS A 177 -24.79 6.17 2.66
C CYS A 177 -25.73 7.38 2.70
N TRP A 178 -26.22 7.82 1.55
CA TRP A 178 -27.13 8.98 1.45
C TRP A 178 -28.44 8.82 2.23
N ARG A 179 -28.79 7.59 2.60
CA ARG A 179 -30.05 7.26 3.28
C ARG A 179 -29.91 7.16 4.79
N CYS A 180 -28.83 6.58 5.31
CA CYS A 180 -28.63 6.32 6.74
C CYS A 180 -27.38 6.98 7.35
N ASP A 181 -26.63 7.71 6.54
CA ASP A 181 -25.38 8.41 6.91
C ASP A 181 -24.31 7.51 7.55
N THR A 182 -24.40 6.20 7.34
CA THR A 182 -23.35 5.27 7.75
C THR A 182 -22.21 5.25 6.74
N PRO A 183 -20.95 5.14 7.20
CA PRO A 183 -19.79 5.01 6.32
C PRO A 183 -19.73 3.67 5.59
#